data_d1283860897681712ffa42a719678be9
#
_entry.id   d1283860897681712ffa42a719678be9
#
_cell.length_a   1.000
_cell.length_b   1.000
_cell.length_c   1.000
_cell.angle_alpha   90.00
_cell.angle_beta   90.00
_cell.angle_gamma   90.00
#
_symmetry.space_group_name_H-M   'P 1'
#
loop_
_entity.id
_entity.type
_entity.pdbx_description
1 polymer ?
#
loop_
_entity_poly.entity_id
_entity_poly.type
_entity_poly.pdbx_seq_one_letter_code
_entity_poly.pdbx_strand_id
1 'polypeptide(L)'
;MNMKKVLLAVLILSPGFAVAAGGATPIPLDAMSPNLEDQASLQSGAKTYLNYCIGCHSLKYQRYQRTADDLGIPTDLMMEHMVFDSSAQIGSLMDNAMSVDNAKQWFGAVPPDLTMYTMLKGGPEYFYTYMRAFYEDET
;
A
#
# COMPACT_ATOMS: atom_id res chain seq x y z
N MET A 1 10.79 -45.29 40.27
CA MET A 1 10.45 -44.30 39.26
C MET A 1 11.56 -44.30 38.21
N ASN A 2 11.30 -44.76 36.98
CA ASN A 2 12.36 -45.02 35.99
C ASN A 2 12.98 -43.70 35.49
N MET A 3 14.29 -43.58 35.59
CA MET A 3 15.09 -42.39 35.17
C MET A 3 14.75 -41.90 33.74
N LYS A 4 14.39 -42.85 32.83
CA LYS A 4 13.91 -42.53 31.47
C LYS A 4 12.59 -41.75 31.45
N LYS A 5 11.68 -42.00 32.40
CA LYS A 5 10.39 -41.29 32.51
C LYS A 5 10.55 -39.89 33.10
N VAL A 6 11.53 -39.69 33.96
CA VAL A 6 11.88 -38.38 34.53
C VAL A 6 12.54 -37.50 33.50
N LEU A 7 13.44 -38.04 32.67
CA LEU A 7 14.06 -37.34 31.54
C LEU A 7 13.03 -36.88 30.48
N LEU A 8 12.03 -37.71 30.18
CA LEU A 8 10.97 -37.39 29.25
C LEU A 8 10.05 -36.27 29.79
N ALA A 9 9.76 -36.28 31.09
CA ALA A 9 8.94 -35.25 31.73
C ALA A 9 9.63 -33.88 31.78
N VAL A 10 10.95 -33.85 31.97
CA VAL A 10 11.75 -32.62 32.00
C VAL A 10 11.83 -31.98 30.58
N LEU A 11 11.82 -32.81 29.52
CA LEU A 11 11.83 -32.29 28.14
C LEU A 11 10.50 -31.66 27.74
N ILE A 12 9.37 -32.09 28.34
CA ILE A 12 8.04 -31.54 28.02
C ILE A 12 7.72 -30.27 28.83
N LEU A 13 8.40 -30.07 29.99
CA LEU A 13 8.19 -28.91 30.86
C LEU A 13 9.19 -27.74 30.60
N SER A 14 10.13 -27.87 29.67
CA SER A 14 10.95 -26.72 29.30
C SER A 14 10.08 -25.70 28.54
N PRO A 15 9.78 -24.52 29.11
CA PRO A 15 9.16 -23.48 28.36
C PRO A 15 10.15 -23.11 27.24
N GLY A 16 9.84 -23.52 26.03
CA GLY A 16 10.57 -23.04 24.84
C GLY A 16 10.45 -21.52 24.83
N PHE A 17 11.52 -20.82 25.18
CA PHE A 17 11.67 -19.43 24.86
C PHE A 17 11.73 -19.36 23.33
N ALA A 18 10.56 -19.26 22.69
CA ALA A 18 10.48 -18.81 21.31
C ALA A 18 10.96 -17.35 21.31
N VAL A 19 12.26 -17.17 21.12
CA VAL A 19 12.78 -15.85 20.73
C VAL A 19 12.13 -15.59 19.37
N ALA A 20 11.13 -14.74 19.34
CA ALA A 20 10.58 -14.20 18.11
C ALA A 20 11.72 -13.45 17.42
N ALA A 21 12.45 -14.15 16.55
CA ALA A 21 13.41 -13.55 15.64
C ALA A 21 12.61 -12.69 14.66
N GLY A 22 12.62 -11.39 14.84
CA GLY A 22 11.97 -10.48 13.90
C GLY A 22 11.51 -9.16 14.48
N GLY A 23 12.15 -8.64 15.51
CA GLY A 23 12.03 -7.24 15.87
C GLY A 23 12.92 -6.40 14.92
N ALA A 24 12.45 -6.12 13.70
CA ALA A 24 13.04 -5.01 12.97
C ALA A 24 12.92 -3.77 13.87
N THR A 25 14.02 -3.08 14.10
CA THR A 25 14.01 -1.81 14.84
C THR A 25 12.95 -0.91 14.19
N PRO A 26 11.98 -0.37 14.94
CA PRO A 26 10.96 0.47 14.35
C PRO A 26 11.65 1.64 13.64
N ILE A 27 11.41 1.76 12.34
CA ILE A 27 11.89 2.91 11.57
C ILE A 27 11.12 4.12 12.08
N PRO A 28 11.80 5.19 12.53
CA PRO A 28 11.10 6.41 12.93
C PRO A 28 10.34 6.96 11.71
N LEU A 29 9.05 7.20 11.88
CA LEU A 29 8.21 7.75 10.83
C LEU A 29 8.14 9.28 10.97
N ASP A 30 8.18 9.96 9.84
CA ASP A 30 7.93 11.41 9.79
C ASP A 30 6.46 11.68 10.10
N ALA A 31 6.19 12.68 10.92
CA ALA A 31 4.83 13.08 11.23
C ALA A 31 4.11 13.58 9.96
N MET A 32 2.94 13.03 9.70
CA MET A 32 2.09 13.39 8.56
C MET A 32 0.63 13.32 8.97
N SER A 33 -0.05 14.46 8.89
CA SER A 33 -1.49 14.56 9.16
C SER A 33 -2.16 15.13 7.92
N PRO A 34 -2.84 14.30 7.10
CA PRO A 34 -3.55 14.80 5.94
C PRO A 34 -4.71 15.70 6.35
N ASN A 35 -4.81 16.86 5.73
CA ASN A 35 -5.99 17.71 5.87
C ASN A 35 -7.08 17.22 4.90
N LEU A 36 -8.08 16.51 5.42
CA LEU A 36 -9.17 15.97 4.62
C LEU A 36 -10.19 17.01 4.17
N GLU A 37 -10.09 18.25 4.62
CA GLU A 37 -10.93 19.37 4.19
C GLU A 37 -10.28 20.22 3.10
N ASP A 38 -8.98 20.05 2.84
CA ASP A 38 -8.27 20.73 1.76
C ASP A 38 -8.50 20.01 0.44
N GLN A 39 -9.63 20.29 -0.19
CA GLN A 39 -10.04 19.70 -1.47
C GLN A 39 -9.00 19.91 -2.56
N ALA A 40 -8.36 21.08 -2.64
CA ALA A 40 -7.37 21.37 -3.67
C ALA A 40 -6.14 20.46 -3.54
N SER A 41 -5.66 20.25 -2.31
CA SER A 41 -4.56 19.33 -2.02
C SER A 41 -4.94 17.88 -2.35
N LEU A 42 -6.15 17.45 -1.96
CA LEU A 42 -6.64 16.10 -2.22
C LEU A 42 -6.81 15.83 -3.72
N GLN A 43 -7.37 16.78 -4.48
CA GLN A 43 -7.50 16.70 -5.94
C GLN A 43 -6.11 16.61 -6.62
N SER A 44 -5.14 17.40 -6.15
CA SER A 44 -3.76 17.34 -6.62
C SER A 44 -3.12 15.98 -6.34
N GLY A 45 -3.37 15.41 -5.15
CA GLY A 45 -2.93 14.07 -4.78
C GLY A 45 -3.55 12.99 -5.67
N ALA A 46 -4.85 13.06 -5.94
CA ALA A 46 -5.53 12.14 -6.84
C ALA A 46 -4.96 12.22 -8.26
N LYS A 47 -4.73 13.43 -8.77
CA LYS A 47 -4.08 13.64 -10.06
C LYS A 47 -2.67 13.04 -10.09
N THR A 48 -1.88 13.24 -9.04
CA THR A 48 -0.54 12.65 -8.92
C THR A 48 -0.60 11.12 -8.96
N TYR A 49 -1.50 10.51 -8.18
CA TYR A 49 -1.68 9.06 -8.18
C TYR A 49 -2.04 8.53 -9.58
N LEU A 50 -3.01 9.14 -10.24
CA LEU A 50 -3.49 8.70 -11.56
C LEU A 50 -2.45 8.90 -12.67
N ASN A 51 -1.56 9.88 -12.55
CA ASN A 51 -0.52 10.09 -13.56
C ASN A 51 0.74 9.25 -13.33
N TYR A 52 1.10 8.94 -12.08
CA TYR A 52 2.40 8.36 -11.77
C TYR A 52 2.34 6.99 -11.09
N CYS A 53 1.26 6.64 -10.42
CA CYS A 53 1.20 5.45 -9.58
C CYS A 53 0.31 4.35 -10.15
N ILE A 54 -0.84 4.70 -10.74
CA ILE A 54 -1.84 3.72 -11.20
C ILE A 54 -1.30 2.77 -12.26
N GLY A 55 -0.31 3.17 -13.04
CA GLY A 55 0.30 2.30 -14.05
C GLY A 55 0.88 1.01 -13.47
N CYS A 56 1.29 1.04 -12.20
CA CYS A 56 1.84 -0.11 -11.48
C CYS A 56 1.00 -0.51 -10.26
N HIS A 57 0.37 0.43 -9.58
CA HIS A 57 -0.35 0.21 -8.33
C HIS A 57 -1.84 0.48 -8.50
N SER A 58 -2.65 -0.55 -8.49
CA SER A 58 -4.11 -0.42 -8.52
C SER A 58 -4.69 0.06 -7.20
N LEU A 59 -5.91 0.61 -7.26
CA LEU A 59 -6.85 0.74 -6.16
C LEU A 59 -8.08 -0.14 -6.47
N LYS A 60 -7.95 -1.45 -6.36
CA LYS A 60 -8.93 -2.45 -6.84
C LYS A 60 -10.29 -2.37 -6.19
N TYR A 61 -10.40 -1.73 -5.03
CA TYR A 61 -11.66 -1.57 -4.30
C TYR A 61 -12.19 -0.14 -4.34
N GLN A 62 -11.53 0.77 -5.09
CA GLN A 62 -11.96 2.14 -5.32
C GLN A 62 -12.51 2.31 -6.73
N ARG A 63 -13.56 3.12 -6.87
CA ARG A 63 -14.16 3.48 -8.17
C ARG A 63 -13.84 4.91 -8.53
N TYR A 64 -13.69 5.19 -9.83
CA TYR A 64 -13.53 6.56 -10.31
C TYR A 64 -14.69 7.46 -9.86
N GLN A 65 -15.94 6.97 -9.94
CA GLN A 65 -17.11 7.73 -9.47
C GLN A 65 -16.98 8.13 -8.00
N ARG A 66 -16.62 7.18 -7.14
CA ARG A 66 -16.48 7.45 -5.71
C ARG A 66 -15.37 8.49 -5.44
N THR A 67 -14.26 8.39 -6.15
CA THR A 67 -13.16 9.36 -6.04
C THR A 67 -13.61 10.74 -6.52
N ALA A 68 -14.35 10.81 -7.63
CA ALA A 68 -14.89 12.06 -8.14
C ALA A 68 -15.85 12.71 -7.14
N ASP A 69 -16.80 11.94 -6.59
CA ASP A 69 -17.80 12.44 -5.64
C ASP A 69 -17.13 12.95 -4.35
N ASP A 70 -16.21 12.18 -3.76
CA ASP A 70 -15.53 12.54 -2.52
C ASP A 70 -14.61 13.78 -2.67
N LEU A 71 -14.06 13.99 -3.87
CA LEU A 71 -13.16 15.11 -4.16
C LEU A 71 -13.86 16.30 -4.82
N GLY A 72 -15.17 16.23 -5.03
CA GLY A 72 -15.91 17.29 -5.70
C GLY A 72 -15.46 17.54 -7.14
N ILE A 73 -14.98 16.50 -7.84
CA ILE A 73 -14.55 16.58 -9.23
C ILE A 73 -15.75 16.25 -10.12
N PRO A 74 -16.15 17.14 -11.04
CA PRO A 74 -17.19 16.82 -12.01
C PRO A 74 -16.87 15.57 -12.82
N THR A 75 -17.89 14.72 -13.05
CA THR A 75 -17.72 13.42 -13.72
C THR A 75 -17.10 13.55 -15.12
N ASP A 76 -17.48 14.55 -15.87
CA ASP A 76 -16.93 14.86 -17.21
C ASP A 76 -15.44 15.18 -17.13
N LEU A 77 -15.03 16.00 -16.17
CA LEU A 77 -13.61 16.34 -15.98
C LEU A 77 -12.80 15.13 -15.47
N MET A 78 -13.39 14.29 -14.59
CA MET A 78 -12.75 13.04 -14.19
C MET A 78 -12.49 12.15 -15.39
N MET A 79 -13.50 11.94 -16.24
CA MET A 79 -13.39 11.07 -17.42
C MET A 79 -12.43 11.63 -18.48
N GLU A 80 -12.46 12.93 -18.73
CA GLU A 80 -11.64 13.54 -19.76
C GLU A 80 -10.16 13.65 -19.39
N HIS A 81 -9.86 13.93 -18.09
CA HIS A 81 -8.52 14.31 -17.68
C HIS A 81 -7.83 13.36 -16.72
N MET A 82 -8.57 12.41 -16.13
CA MET A 82 -8.05 11.57 -15.06
C MET A 82 -8.27 10.06 -15.29
N VAL A 83 -9.00 9.65 -16.32
CA VAL A 83 -9.19 8.25 -16.71
C VAL A 83 -8.47 7.99 -18.02
N PHE A 84 -7.35 7.27 -17.96
CA PHE A 84 -6.50 7.03 -19.14
C PHE A 84 -6.82 5.73 -19.89
N ASP A 85 -7.59 4.83 -19.29
CA ASP A 85 -8.11 3.64 -19.97
C ASP A 85 -9.37 4.00 -20.77
N SER A 86 -9.25 3.97 -22.09
CA SER A 86 -10.37 4.31 -23.00
C SER A 86 -11.56 3.35 -22.90
N SER A 87 -11.38 2.18 -22.29
CA SER A 87 -12.46 1.20 -22.06
C SER A 87 -13.16 1.41 -20.71
N ALA A 88 -12.55 2.18 -19.80
CA ALA A 88 -13.10 2.43 -18.48
C ALA A 88 -14.28 3.40 -18.54
N GLN A 89 -15.22 3.20 -17.64
CA GLN A 89 -16.34 4.07 -17.38
C GLN A 89 -16.23 4.66 -15.99
N ILE A 90 -16.98 5.71 -15.69
CA ILE A 90 -16.94 6.36 -14.38
C ILE A 90 -17.22 5.39 -13.21
N GLY A 91 -18.03 4.35 -13.42
CA GLY A 91 -18.29 3.30 -12.44
C GLY A 91 -17.22 2.21 -12.36
N SER A 92 -16.20 2.23 -13.24
CA SER A 92 -15.13 1.23 -13.24
C SER A 92 -14.26 1.34 -11.98
N LEU A 93 -13.65 0.21 -11.61
CA LEU A 93 -12.62 0.18 -10.55
C LEU A 93 -11.33 0.80 -11.07
N MET A 94 -10.55 1.38 -10.17
CA MET A 94 -9.26 1.99 -10.47
C MET A 94 -8.17 0.92 -10.51
N ASP A 95 -8.26 0.05 -11.51
CA ASP A 95 -7.31 -1.04 -11.74
C ASP A 95 -6.33 -0.68 -12.87
N ASN A 96 -5.12 -1.22 -12.81
CA ASN A 96 -4.13 -1.05 -13.87
C ASN A 96 -4.22 -2.18 -14.90
N ALA A 97 -3.69 -1.93 -16.09
CA ALA A 97 -3.69 -2.90 -17.19
C ALA A 97 -2.53 -3.90 -17.13
N MET A 98 -1.64 -3.80 -16.14
CA MET A 98 -0.46 -4.66 -16.04
C MET A 98 -0.83 -6.06 -15.57
N SER A 99 -0.52 -7.08 -16.36
CA SER A 99 -0.73 -8.47 -15.97
C SER A 99 0.22 -8.89 -14.83
N VAL A 100 -0.20 -9.87 -14.03
CA VAL A 100 0.63 -10.45 -12.96
C VAL A 100 1.96 -11.00 -13.51
N ASP A 101 1.94 -11.60 -14.70
CA ASP A 101 3.14 -12.18 -15.31
C ASP A 101 4.12 -11.10 -15.76
N ASN A 102 3.61 -10.04 -16.39
CA ASN A 102 4.43 -8.88 -16.74
C ASN A 102 5.02 -8.20 -15.49
N ALA A 103 4.21 -8.02 -14.44
CA ALA A 103 4.68 -7.45 -13.19
C ALA A 103 5.85 -8.24 -12.59
N LYS A 104 5.74 -9.56 -12.53
CA LYS A 104 6.80 -10.43 -12.04
C LYS A 104 8.04 -10.38 -12.93
N GLN A 105 7.86 -10.33 -14.25
CA GLN A 105 8.96 -10.27 -15.18
C GLN A 105 9.74 -8.95 -15.08
N TRP A 106 9.04 -7.83 -14.91
CA TRP A 106 9.66 -6.51 -14.92
C TRP A 106 10.23 -6.09 -13.56
N PHE A 107 9.57 -6.49 -12.48
CA PHE A 107 9.91 -6.03 -11.12
C PHE A 107 10.34 -7.15 -10.17
N GLY A 108 10.31 -8.40 -10.60
CA GLY A 108 10.57 -9.55 -9.72
C GLY A 108 9.40 -9.87 -8.76
N ALA A 109 8.46 -8.95 -8.58
CA ALA A 109 7.27 -9.10 -7.73
C ALA A 109 6.11 -8.28 -8.29
N VAL A 110 4.89 -8.61 -7.86
CA VAL A 110 3.70 -7.84 -8.21
C VAL A 110 3.64 -6.61 -7.31
N PRO A 111 3.60 -5.38 -7.88
CA PRO A 111 3.39 -4.18 -7.07
C PRO A 111 2.09 -4.28 -6.25
N PRO A 112 2.12 -3.93 -4.95
CA PRO A 112 0.94 -4.08 -4.10
C PRO A 112 -0.19 -3.14 -4.54
N ASP A 113 -1.42 -3.62 -4.36
CA ASP A 113 -2.61 -2.77 -4.40
C ASP A 113 -2.59 -1.77 -3.24
N LEU A 114 -2.87 -0.50 -3.51
CA LEU A 114 -2.76 0.56 -2.51
C LEU A 114 -4.09 0.93 -1.83
N THR A 115 -5.21 0.30 -2.17
CA THR A 115 -6.52 0.67 -1.62
C THR A 115 -6.53 0.73 -0.09
N MET A 116 -5.96 -0.31 0.55
CA MET A 116 -5.91 -0.41 2.02
C MET A 116 -4.51 -0.19 2.59
N TYR A 117 -3.57 0.24 1.76
CA TYR A 117 -2.15 0.26 2.13
C TYR A 117 -1.87 1.15 3.33
N THR A 118 -2.41 2.36 3.32
CA THR A 118 -2.24 3.32 4.42
C THR A 118 -2.89 2.87 5.72
N MET A 119 -3.94 2.04 5.67
CA MET A 119 -4.58 1.49 6.87
C MET A 119 -3.82 0.30 7.46
N LEU A 120 -3.18 -0.51 6.61
CA LEU A 120 -2.55 -1.77 7.01
C LEU A 120 -1.06 -1.63 7.37
N LYS A 121 -0.40 -0.57 6.92
CA LYS A 121 1.07 -0.40 6.99
C LYS A 121 1.53 0.74 7.91
N GLY A 122 0.74 1.12 8.89
CA GLY A 122 1.14 2.15 9.87
C GLY A 122 0.71 3.56 9.50
N GLY A 123 -0.37 3.68 8.76
CA GLY A 123 -0.97 4.97 8.47
C GLY A 123 -0.35 5.73 7.30
N PRO A 124 -0.82 6.95 7.05
CA PRO A 124 -0.26 7.83 6.03
C PRO A 124 1.19 8.22 6.30
N GLU A 125 1.63 8.22 7.56
CA GLU A 125 3.02 8.50 7.99
C GLU A 125 4.01 7.52 7.38
N TYR A 126 3.64 6.24 7.31
CA TYR A 126 4.50 5.22 6.69
C TYR A 126 4.69 5.50 5.20
N PHE A 127 3.60 5.76 4.48
CA PHE A 127 3.67 6.06 3.04
C PHE A 127 4.46 7.34 2.78
N TYR A 128 4.23 8.38 3.57
CA TYR A 128 4.92 9.65 3.48
C TYR A 128 6.43 9.49 3.72
N THR A 129 6.81 8.81 4.80
CA THR A 129 8.22 8.53 5.11
C THR A 129 8.88 7.69 4.03
N TYR A 130 8.19 6.64 3.55
CA TYR A 130 8.70 5.78 2.49
C TYR A 130 8.98 6.55 1.21
N MET A 131 8.07 7.39 0.75
CA MET A 131 8.24 8.17 -0.48
C MET A 131 9.37 9.20 -0.37
N ARG A 132 9.73 9.64 0.83
CA ARG A 132 10.84 10.57 1.08
C ARG A 132 12.19 9.89 1.35
N ALA A 133 12.19 8.58 1.51
CA ALA A 133 13.42 7.83 1.81
C ALA A 133 14.29 7.55 0.57
N PHE A 134 13.82 7.86 -0.63
CA PHE A 134 14.59 7.70 -1.86
C PHE A 134 15.58 8.86 -2.03
N TYR A 135 16.79 8.52 -2.40
CA TYR A 135 17.87 9.49 -2.68
C TYR A 135 18.72 8.98 -3.85
N GLU A 136 19.43 9.88 -4.50
CA GLU A 136 20.42 9.52 -5.50
C GLU A 136 21.70 9.08 -4.79
N ASP A 137 22.22 7.92 -5.15
CA ASP A 137 23.50 7.44 -4.67
C ASP A 137 24.61 8.05 -5.54
N GLU A 138 25.46 8.89 -4.95
CA GLU A 138 26.53 9.62 -5.65
C GLU A 138 27.81 8.77 -5.85
N THR A 139 27.80 7.45 -5.56
CA THR A 139 28.98 6.57 -5.70
C THR A 139 29.10 5.91 -7.06
#